data_9635b58fa4618d8910ae71fa641374c6
#
_entry.id   9635b58fa4618d8910ae71fa641374c6
#
_cell.length_a   1.000
_cell.length_b   1.000
_cell.length_c   1.000
_cell.angle_alpha   90.00
_cell.angle_beta   90.00
_cell.angle_gamma   90.00
#
_symmetry.space_group_name_H-M   'P 1'
#
loop_
_entity.id
_entity.type
_entity.pdbx_description
1 polymer ?
#
loop_
_entity_poly.entity_id
_entity_poly.type
_entity_poly.pdbx_seq_one_letter_code
_entity_poly.pdbx_strand_id
1 'polypeptide(L)'
;MNGSTKEIVADLVAAFKSTGRIVIVGASLAGLRAAEALRQEGFTGHLTIIGDEPEEPYDRPPLSKQVLKGWVPADHTKLPRVREVDAEWLLGEAAVGLDRVNKQVRLAGGDQIPFDRLLIATGTRAREWFNKEEAALEGVFTIRTSNDAARLQKALAAKPGRVLVIGAGFVGSEVASVCRELGLPVTVAERASAPLVGPSAA
;
A
#
# COMPACT_ATOMS: atom_id res chain seq x y z
N MET A 1 30.98 -29.47 3.21
CA MET A 1 30.66 -29.15 1.81
C MET A 1 31.96 -28.87 1.09
N ASN A 2 32.28 -29.67 0.06
CA ASN A 2 33.55 -29.57 -0.68
C ASN A 2 33.62 -28.27 -1.47
N GLY A 3 34.84 -27.77 -1.76
CA GLY A 3 35.07 -26.51 -2.51
C GLY A 3 34.27 -26.39 -3.80
N SER A 4 34.20 -27.45 -4.58
CA SER A 4 33.42 -27.57 -5.82
C SER A 4 31.92 -27.23 -5.67
N THR A 5 31.26 -27.63 -4.56
CA THR A 5 29.84 -27.33 -4.33
C THR A 5 29.63 -25.83 -4.03
N LYS A 6 30.57 -25.19 -3.35
CA LYS A 6 30.49 -23.74 -3.06
C LYS A 6 30.66 -22.89 -4.32
N GLU A 7 31.56 -23.29 -5.20
CA GLU A 7 31.77 -22.63 -6.50
C GLU A 7 30.54 -22.75 -7.39
N ILE A 8 29.96 -23.94 -7.52
CA ILE A 8 28.71 -24.16 -8.32
C ILE A 8 27.57 -23.30 -7.78
N VAL A 9 27.40 -23.22 -6.46
CA VAL A 9 26.36 -22.39 -5.85
C VAL A 9 26.61 -20.90 -6.12
N ALA A 10 27.87 -20.45 -6.06
CA ALA A 10 28.20 -19.05 -6.36
C ALA A 10 27.92 -18.71 -7.82
N ASP A 11 28.26 -19.58 -8.74
CA ASP A 11 27.97 -19.40 -10.18
C ASP A 11 26.48 -19.35 -10.48
N LEU A 12 25.68 -20.24 -9.86
CA LEU A 12 24.22 -20.23 -9.98
C LEU A 12 23.60 -18.94 -9.42
N VAL A 13 24.10 -18.46 -8.30
CA VAL A 13 23.65 -17.18 -7.72
C VAL A 13 24.01 -16.03 -8.63
N ALA A 14 25.23 -15.99 -9.17
CA ALA A 14 25.67 -14.94 -10.09
C ALA A 14 24.83 -14.95 -11.39
N ALA A 15 24.58 -16.12 -11.96
CA ALA A 15 23.73 -16.27 -13.11
C ALA A 15 22.30 -15.79 -12.83
N PHE A 16 21.72 -16.18 -11.69
CA PHE A 16 20.39 -15.70 -11.28
C PHE A 16 20.36 -14.18 -11.08
N LYS A 17 21.39 -13.60 -10.47
CA LYS A 17 21.47 -12.15 -10.28
C LYS A 17 21.45 -11.38 -11.60
N SER A 18 21.99 -11.94 -12.67
CA SER A 18 22.08 -11.28 -13.99
C SER A 18 20.89 -11.54 -14.90
N THR A 19 20.29 -12.73 -14.85
CA THR A 19 19.25 -13.14 -15.83
C THR A 19 17.92 -13.55 -15.20
N GLY A 20 17.85 -13.63 -13.87
CA GLY A 20 16.62 -14.01 -13.16
C GLY A 20 15.51 -12.98 -13.29
N ARG A 21 14.28 -13.46 -13.09
CA ARG A 21 13.07 -12.61 -13.08
C ARG A 21 12.50 -12.56 -11.68
N ILE A 22 12.47 -11.37 -11.10
CA ILE A 22 11.83 -11.14 -9.81
C ILE A 22 10.58 -10.29 -10.02
N VAL A 23 9.46 -10.76 -9.48
CA VAL A 23 8.21 -10.00 -9.46
C VAL A 23 7.91 -9.59 -8.02
N ILE A 24 7.57 -8.32 -7.82
CA ILE A 24 7.11 -7.77 -6.56
C ILE A 24 5.63 -7.36 -6.72
N VAL A 25 4.74 -7.98 -5.96
CA VAL A 25 3.33 -7.60 -5.94
C VAL A 25 3.08 -6.69 -4.74
N GLY A 26 2.86 -5.41 -5.03
CA GLY A 26 2.68 -4.33 -4.07
C GLY A 26 3.64 -3.18 -4.31
N ALA A 27 3.19 -2.14 -5.02
CA ALA A 27 3.96 -0.94 -5.39
C ALA A 27 3.86 0.15 -4.31
N SER A 28 4.12 -0.17 -3.04
CA SER A 28 4.15 0.79 -1.94
C SER A 28 5.50 0.71 -1.21
N LEU A 29 5.60 1.21 0.02
CA LEU A 29 6.87 1.33 0.77
C LEU A 29 7.66 0.03 0.78
N ALA A 30 7.04 -1.10 1.11
CA ALA A 30 7.73 -2.39 1.23
C ALA A 30 8.26 -2.87 -0.14
N GLY A 31 7.46 -2.74 -1.20
CA GLY A 31 7.86 -3.11 -2.56
C GLY A 31 8.99 -2.23 -3.07
N LEU A 32 8.90 -0.91 -2.89
CA LEU A 32 9.94 0.03 -3.27
C LEU A 32 11.26 -0.27 -2.57
N ARG A 33 11.25 -0.43 -1.24
CA ARG A 33 12.48 -0.72 -0.46
C ARG A 33 13.08 -2.08 -0.81
N ALA A 34 12.26 -3.08 -1.10
CA ALA A 34 12.75 -4.37 -1.58
C ALA A 34 13.42 -4.25 -2.95
N ALA A 35 12.84 -3.48 -3.87
CA ALA A 35 13.41 -3.24 -5.19
C ALA A 35 14.76 -2.49 -5.11
N GLU A 36 14.83 -1.43 -4.29
CA GLU A 36 16.08 -0.70 -4.02
C GLU A 36 17.16 -1.62 -3.43
N ALA A 37 16.79 -2.46 -2.45
CA ALA A 37 17.71 -3.41 -1.84
C ALA A 37 18.21 -4.46 -2.84
N LEU A 38 17.33 -5.02 -3.68
CA LEU A 38 17.74 -5.97 -4.72
C LEU A 38 18.79 -5.36 -5.66
N ARG A 39 18.57 -4.12 -6.12
CA ARG A 39 19.53 -3.41 -6.98
C ARG A 39 20.85 -3.11 -6.22
N GLN A 40 20.77 -2.74 -4.95
CA GLN A 40 21.94 -2.52 -4.10
C GLN A 40 22.77 -3.80 -3.90
N GLU A 41 22.11 -4.94 -3.76
CA GLU A 41 22.76 -6.25 -3.61
C GLU A 41 23.26 -6.84 -4.95
N GLY A 42 23.21 -6.06 -6.03
CA GLY A 42 23.75 -6.41 -7.34
C GLY A 42 22.85 -7.32 -8.19
N PHE A 43 21.55 -7.30 -7.96
CA PHE A 43 20.60 -7.93 -8.87
C PHE A 43 20.42 -7.03 -10.10
N THR A 44 20.79 -7.50 -11.29
CA THR A 44 20.68 -6.79 -12.58
C THR A 44 19.67 -7.43 -13.53
N GLY A 45 19.06 -8.56 -13.13
CA GLY A 45 18.03 -9.26 -13.88
C GLY A 45 16.72 -8.47 -13.97
N HIS A 46 15.70 -9.10 -14.56
CA HIS A 46 14.40 -8.47 -14.76
C HIS A 46 13.67 -8.28 -13.43
N LEU A 47 13.24 -7.05 -13.16
CA LEU A 47 12.48 -6.69 -11.98
C LEU A 47 11.16 -6.05 -12.41
N THR A 48 10.04 -6.68 -12.07
CA THR A 48 8.69 -6.14 -12.33
C THR A 48 8.01 -5.85 -11.02
N ILE A 49 7.40 -4.66 -10.89
CA ILE A 49 6.66 -4.22 -9.71
C ILE A 49 5.22 -3.97 -10.11
N ILE A 50 4.29 -4.65 -9.45
CA ILE A 50 2.86 -4.62 -9.76
C ILE A 50 2.13 -3.90 -8.64
N GLY A 51 1.31 -2.90 -8.97
CA GLY A 51 0.47 -2.15 -8.03
C GLY A 51 -0.94 -1.94 -8.54
N ASP A 52 -1.94 -2.11 -7.67
CA ASP A 52 -3.34 -1.89 -8.01
C ASP A 52 -3.72 -0.39 -8.01
N GLU A 53 -2.92 0.45 -7.37
CA GLU A 53 -3.06 1.90 -7.42
C GLU A 53 -2.27 2.47 -8.61
N PRO A 54 -2.80 3.48 -9.33
CA PRO A 54 -2.09 4.08 -10.47
C PRO A 54 -0.95 5.01 -10.06
N GLU A 55 -0.89 5.39 -8.79
CA GLU A 55 0.12 6.29 -8.26
C GLU A 55 1.45 5.59 -8.03
N GLU A 56 2.54 6.33 -8.23
CA GLU A 56 3.86 5.92 -7.75
C GLU A 56 3.86 5.74 -6.23
N PRO A 57 4.83 4.96 -5.67
CA PRO A 57 4.93 4.76 -4.21
C PRO A 57 4.88 6.07 -3.43
N TYR A 58 3.98 6.15 -2.46
CA TYR A 58 3.78 7.34 -1.64
C TYR A 58 3.68 6.99 -0.15
N ASP A 59 3.89 8.00 0.71
CA ASP A 59 3.83 7.87 2.15
C ASP A 59 2.38 7.95 2.66
N ARG A 60 1.93 6.94 3.40
CA ARG A 60 0.54 6.86 3.89
C ARG A 60 0.28 7.61 5.21
N PRO A 61 1.21 7.71 6.16
CA PRO A 61 0.98 8.45 7.42
C PRO A 61 0.49 9.90 7.26
N PRO A 62 0.90 10.68 6.26
CA PRO A 62 0.34 12.02 6.06
C PRO A 62 -1.13 12.05 5.67
N LEU A 63 -1.68 10.97 5.12
CA LEU A 63 -3.03 10.92 4.57
C LEU A 63 -4.10 11.24 5.61
N SER A 64 -3.96 10.72 6.84
CA SER A 64 -4.89 10.97 7.96
C SER A 64 -4.59 12.23 8.77
N LYS A 65 -3.55 12.99 8.39
CA LYS A 65 -3.04 14.14 9.12
C LYS A 65 -2.94 15.39 8.23
N GLN A 66 -1.76 15.62 7.65
CA GLN A 66 -1.45 16.83 6.89
C GLN A 66 -2.33 16.98 5.64
N VAL A 67 -2.66 15.86 4.97
CA VAL A 67 -3.54 15.88 3.81
C VAL A 67 -4.96 16.30 4.20
N LEU A 68 -5.53 15.72 5.26
CA LEU A 68 -6.87 16.09 5.71
C LEU A 68 -6.96 17.54 6.20
N LYS A 69 -5.87 18.09 6.75
CA LYS A 69 -5.78 19.51 7.12
C LYS A 69 -5.66 20.44 5.91
N GLY A 70 -5.45 19.90 4.71
CA GLY A 70 -5.19 20.67 3.51
C GLY A 70 -3.79 21.33 3.46
N TRP A 71 -2.85 20.90 4.32
CA TRP A 71 -1.48 21.43 4.34
C TRP A 71 -0.62 20.87 3.23
N VAL A 72 -0.88 19.63 2.83
CA VAL A 72 -0.18 18.93 1.77
C VAL A 72 -1.23 18.31 0.84
N PRO A 73 -1.17 18.54 -0.47
CA PRO A 73 -1.99 17.83 -1.44
C PRO A 73 -1.72 16.32 -1.39
N ALA A 74 -2.73 15.51 -1.61
CA ALA A 74 -2.60 14.04 -1.52
C ALA A 74 -1.58 13.46 -2.51
N ASP A 75 -1.44 14.07 -3.68
CA ASP A 75 -0.47 13.71 -4.73
C ASP A 75 0.97 14.20 -4.45
N HIS A 76 1.17 15.00 -3.41
CA HIS A 76 2.49 15.48 -2.99
C HIS A 76 3.10 14.65 -1.84
N THR A 77 2.60 13.46 -1.62
CA THR A 77 3.10 12.54 -0.56
C THR A 77 4.04 11.46 -1.09
N LYS A 78 4.61 11.63 -2.30
CA LYS A 78 5.52 10.64 -2.92
C LYS A 78 6.66 10.27 -1.96
N LEU A 79 6.96 8.96 -1.90
CA LEU A 79 8.11 8.47 -1.15
C LEU A 79 9.40 8.93 -1.82
N PRO A 80 10.38 9.44 -1.04
CA PRO A 80 11.70 9.69 -1.59
C PRO A 80 12.32 8.37 -2.04
N ARG A 81 12.79 8.33 -3.28
CA ARG A 81 13.60 7.22 -3.79
C ARG A 81 15.02 7.42 -3.27
N VAL A 82 15.55 6.41 -2.60
CA VAL A 82 16.95 6.40 -2.16
C VAL A 82 17.87 6.24 -3.37
N ARG A 83 17.38 5.51 -4.38
CA ARG A 83 18.05 5.27 -5.67
C ARG A 83 17.01 5.17 -6.77
N GLU A 84 17.45 5.42 -8.00
CA GLU A 84 16.66 5.05 -9.16
C GLU A 84 16.57 3.54 -9.24
N VAL A 85 15.33 3.03 -9.37
CA VAL A 85 15.05 1.61 -9.49
C VAL A 85 14.77 1.31 -10.95
N ASP A 86 15.73 0.68 -11.61
CA ASP A 86 15.55 0.10 -12.93
C ASP A 86 14.61 -1.11 -12.83
N ALA A 87 13.31 -0.89 -13.06
CA ALA A 87 12.25 -1.88 -12.97
C ALA A 87 11.10 -1.52 -13.91
N GLU A 88 10.41 -2.54 -14.36
CA GLU A 88 9.14 -2.39 -15.04
C GLU A 88 8.04 -2.15 -13.97
N TRP A 89 7.34 -1.02 -14.06
CA TRP A 89 6.26 -0.64 -13.16
C TRP A 89 4.91 -0.84 -13.84
N LEU A 90 4.13 -1.80 -13.36
CA LEU A 90 2.75 -2.07 -13.78
C LEU A 90 1.82 -1.47 -12.70
N LEU A 91 1.55 -0.16 -12.81
CA LEU A 91 0.71 0.58 -11.88
C LEU A 91 -0.73 0.66 -12.41
N GLY A 92 -1.71 0.65 -11.51
CA GLY A 92 -3.12 0.55 -11.86
C GLY A 92 -3.55 -0.87 -12.26
N GLU A 93 -2.67 -1.87 -12.08
CA GLU A 93 -2.87 -3.26 -12.46
C GLU A 93 -2.94 -4.16 -11.22
N ALA A 94 -4.14 -4.66 -10.93
CA ALA A 94 -4.32 -5.54 -9.78
C ALA A 94 -3.86 -6.97 -10.07
N ALA A 95 -2.99 -7.51 -9.19
CA ALA A 95 -2.70 -8.94 -9.19
C ALA A 95 -3.90 -9.69 -8.56
N VAL A 96 -4.56 -10.54 -9.34
CA VAL A 96 -5.78 -11.25 -8.94
C VAL A 96 -5.60 -12.76 -8.77
N GLY A 97 -4.43 -13.30 -9.11
CA GLY A 97 -4.17 -14.72 -8.95
C GLY A 97 -2.70 -15.08 -9.05
N LEU A 98 -2.38 -16.25 -8.53
CA LEU A 98 -1.04 -16.83 -8.52
C LEU A 98 -1.09 -18.28 -9.03
N ASP A 99 -0.42 -18.54 -10.14
CA ASP A 99 -0.12 -19.89 -10.62
C ASP A 99 1.28 -20.29 -10.11
N ARG A 100 1.28 -21.14 -9.09
CA ARG A 100 2.53 -21.62 -8.46
C ARG A 100 3.25 -22.66 -9.29
N VAL A 101 2.52 -23.41 -10.13
CA VAL A 101 3.08 -24.48 -10.94
C VAL A 101 3.85 -23.89 -12.12
N ASN A 102 3.20 -22.98 -12.84
CA ASN A 102 3.79 -22.30 -13.99
C ASN A 102 4.57 -21.02 -13.60
N LYS A 103 4.60 -20.69 -12.31
CA LYS A 103 5.27 -19.49 -11.75
C LYS A 103 4.83 -18.21 -12.47
N GLN A 104 3.54 -17.92 -12.42
CA GLN A 104 2.95 -16.74 -13.06
C GLN A 104 2.02 -16.00 -12.09
N VAL A 105 2.10 -14.66 -12.10
CA VAL A 105 1.11 -13.78 -11.47
C VAL A 105 0.08 -13.39 -12.52
N ARG A 106 -1.20 -13.56 -12.24
CA ARG A 106 -2.31 -13.14 -13.12
C ARG A 106 -2.79 -11.76 -12.74
N LEU A 107 -2.88 -10.88 -13.73
CA LEU A 107 -3.40 -9.52 -13.58
C LEU A 107 -4.90 -9.45 -13.91
N ALA A 108 -5.56 -8.42 -13.42
CA ALA A 108 -6.99 -8.19 -13.67
C ALA A 108 -7.28 -7.97 -15.17
N GLY A 109 -6.35 -7.37 -15.92
CA GLY A 109 -6.41 -7.19 -17.36
C GLY A 109 -6.25 -8.47 -18.17
N GLY A 110 -5.91 -9.61 -17.53
CA GLY A 110 -5.75 -10.92 -18.17
C GLY A 110 -4.29 -11.30 -18.43
N ASP A 111 -3.35 -10.39 -18.31
CA ASP A 111 -1.93 -10.66 -18.49
C ASP A 111 -1.38 -11.60 -17.41
N GLN A 112 -0.35 -12.35 -17.80
CA GLN A 112 0.33 -13.31 -16.94
C GLN A 112 1.82 -12.98 -16.88
N ILE A 113 2.29 -12.60 -15.71
CA ILE A 113 3.67 -12.14 -15.50
C ILE A 113 4.49 -13.30 -14.93
N PRO A 114 5.45 -13.85 -15.71
CA PRO A 114 6.28 -14.96 -15.28
C PRO A 114 7.35 -14.50 -14.28
N PHE A 115 7.67 -15.36 -13.30
CA PHE A 115 8.69 -15.09 -12.32
C PHE A 115 9.55 -16.34 -11.99
N ASP A 116 10.77 -16.10 -11.57
CA ASP A 116 11.63 -17.10 -10.94
C ASP A 116 11.55 -16.99 -9.41
N ARG A 117 11.39 -15.75 -8.92
CA ARG A 117 11.11 -15.43 -7.50
C ARG A 117 9.99 -14.39 -7.40
N LEU A 118 9.18 -14.53 -6.37
CA LEU A 118 8.04 -13.66 -6.10
C LEU A 118 8.13 -13.09 -4.68
N LEU A 119 7.95 -11.79 -4.55
CA LEU A 119 7.71 -11.09 -3.28
C LEU A 119 6.26 -10.61 -3.25
N ILE A 120 5.52 -10.97 -2.20
CA ILE A 120 4.17 -10.49 -1.95
C ILE A 120 4.25 -9.41 -0.87
N ALA A 121 3.99 -8.17 -1.26
CA ALA A 121 4.06 -6.97 -0.43
C ALA A 121 2.78 -6.11 -0.54
N THR A 122 1.62 -6.77 -0.67
CA THR A 122 0.32 -6.16 -0.98
C THR A 122 -0.24 -5.27 0.12
N GLY A 123 0.30 -5.33 1.32
CA GLY A 123 -0.19 -4.54 2.44
C GLY A 123 -1.62 -4.92 2.88
N THR A 124 -2.43 -3.92 3.17
CA THR A 124 -3.81 -4.09 3.62
C THR A 124 -4.74 -3.13 2.88
N ARG A 125 -6.03 -3.45 2.81
CA ARG A 125 -7.09 -2.56 2.33
C ARG A 125 -7.94 -2.08 3.49
N ALA A 126 -8.59 -0.93 3.32
CA ALA A 126 -9.62 -0.50 4.26
C ALA A 126 -10.77 -1.54 4.25
N ARG A 127 -11.27 -1.87 5.44
CA ARG A 127 -12.47 -2.70 5.52
C ARG A 127 -13.66 -1.86 5.11
N GLU A 128 -14.36 -2.30 4.09
CA GLU A 128 -15.63 -1.69 3.68
C GLU A 128 -16.70 -1.89 4.76
N TRP A 129 -17.67 -0.99 4.77
CA TRP A 129 -18.86 -1.15 5.60
C TRP A 129 -19.61 -2.40 5.17
N PHE A 130 -20.11 -3.18 6.12
CA PHE A 130 -20.72 -4.50 5.85
C PHE A 130 -21.99 -4.41 4.98
N ASN A 131 -22.74 -3.32 5.06
CA ASN A 131 -23.87 -3.06 4.18
C ASN A 131 -23.39 -2.23 2.98
N LYS A 132 -23.43 -2.81 1.78
CA LYS A 132 -22.96 -2.17 0.55
C LYS A 132 -23.77 -0.94 0.14
N GLU A 133 -25.08 -0.94 0.41
CA GLU A 133 -25.96 0.20 0.10
C GLU A 133 -25.61 1.39 0.99
N GLU A 134 -25.37 1.15 2.28
CA GLU A 134 -24.91 2.18 3.21
C GLU A 134 -23.49 2.65 2.89
N ALA A 135 -22.60 1.74 2.48
CA ALA A 135 -21.23 2.09 2.07
C ALA A 135 -21.19 3.02 0.84
N ALA A 136 -22.22 2.91 -0.02
CA ALA A 136 -22.36 3.72 -1.24
C ALA A 136 -23.02 5.09 -0.99
N LEU A 137 -23.50 5.37 0.22
CA LEU A 137 -24.14 6.65 0.53
C LEU A 137 -23.13 7.81 0.41
N GLU A 138 -23.63 8.93 -0.08
CA GLU A 138 -22.86 10.18 -0.06
C GLU A 138 -22.49 10.53 1.39
N GLY A 139 -21.23 10.90 1.60
CA GLY A 139 -20.72 11.23 2.92
C GLY A 139 -20.16 10.04 3.71
N VAL A 140 -20.17 8.83 3.15
CA VAL A 140 -19.49 7.67 3.73
C VAL A 140 -18.11 7.50 3.09
N PHE A 141 -17.08 7.45 3.93
CA PHE A 141 -15.68 7.38 3.51
C PHE A 141 -14.94 6.29 4.28
N THR A 142 -14.01 5.64 3.61
CA THR A 142 -12.89 4.95 4.22
C THR A 142 -11.62 5.76 3.99
N ILE A 143 -10.55 5.47 4.72
CA ILE A 143 -9.26 6.12 4.50
C ILE A 143 -8.16 5.09 4.47
N ARG A 144 -7.53 4.93 3.32
CA ARG A 144 -6.38 4.06 3.09
C ARG A 144 -5.50 4.57 1.96
N THR A 145 -6.11 5.00 0.84
CA THR A 145 -5.42 5.43 -0.36
C THR A 145 -5.30 6.96 -0.43
N SER A 146 -4.43 7.45 -1.31
CA SER A 146 -4.30 8.87 -1.62
C SER A 146 -5.64 9.46 -2.10
N ASN A 147 -6.36 8.73 -2.95
CA ASN A 147 -7.69 9.12 -3.43
C ASN A 147 -8.72 9.21 -2.31
N ASP A 148 -8.73 8.23 -1.36
CA ASP A 148 -9.61 8.30 -0.19
C ASP A 148 -9.36 9.57 0.61
N ALA A 149 -8.09 9.88 0.86
CA ALA A 149 -7.69 11.06 1.62
C ALA A 149 -8.11 12.36 0.91
N ALA A 150 -7.92 12.45 -0.41
CA ALA A 150 -8.33 13.61 -1.22
C ALA A 150 -9.85 13.82 -1.17
N ARG A 151 -10.63 12.75 -1.33
CA ARG A 151 -12.11 12.79 -1.26
C ARG A 151 -12.59 13.22 0.13
N LEU A 152 -12.03 12.63 1.19
CA LEU A 152 -12.37 12.96 2.57
C LEU A 152 -11.97 14.41 2.90
N GLN A 153 -10.78 14.84 2.50
CA GLN A 153 -10.33 16.23 2.69
C GLN A 153 -11.30 17.22 2.06
N LYS A 154 -11.74 16.96 0.82
CA LYS A 154 -12.72 17.81 0.13
C LYS A 154 -14.05 17.88 0.91
N ALA A 155 -14.51 16.75 1.45
CA ALA A 155 -15.74 16.71 2.26
C ALA A 155 -15.60 17.47 3.57
N LEU A 156 -14.46 17.35 4.26
CA LEU A 156 -14.19 18.10 5.49
C LEU A 156 -14.05 19.61 5.26
N ALA A 157 -13.42 20.00 4.14
CA ALA A 157 -13.28 21.40 3.73
C ALA A 157 -14.64 22.09 3.46
N ALA A 158 -15.66 21.32 3.06
CA ALA A 158 -17.03 21.80 2.89
C ALA A 158 -17.75 22.11 4.23
N LYS A 159 -17.06 21.89 5.38
CA LYS A 159 -17.55 22.17 6.74
C LYS A 159 -18.88 21.46 7.05
N PRO A 160 -18.92 20.13 7.03
CA PRO A 160 -20.13 19.38 7.37
C PRO A 160 -20.58 19.71 8.81
N GLY A 161 -21.89 19.74 9.03
CA GLY A 161 -22.46 20.05 10.35
C GLY A 161 -22.16 19.00 11.43
N ARG A 162 -21.74 17.78 11.04
CA ARG A 162 -21.37 16.68 11.92
C ARG A 162 -20.47 15.68 11.23
N VAL A 163 -19.49 15.15 11.96
CA VAL A 163 -18.63 14.03 11.53
C VAL A 163 -18.80 12.89 12.52
N LEU A 164 -19.06 11.69 12.01
CA LEU A 164 -19.04 10.46 12.79
C LEU A 164 -17.82 9.63 12.34
N VAL A 165 -16.93 9.34 13.27
CA VAL A 165 -15.80 8.43 13.06
C VAL A 165 -16.14 7.08 13.68
N ILE A 166 -16.11 6.01 12.90
CA ILE A 166 -16.36 4.64 13.36
C ILE A 166 -15.03 3.92 13.51
N GLY A 167 -14.67 3.57 14.73
CA GLY A 167 -13.40 3.01 15.15
C GLY A 167 -12.47 4.05 15.75
N ALA A 168 -12.04 3.81 16.99
CA ALA A 168 -11.09 4.65 17.73
C ALA A 168 -9.68 4.04 17.80
N GLY A 169 -9.25 3.33 16.76
CA GLY A 169 -7.86 2.95 16.55
C GLY A 169 -7.00 4.15 16.13
N PHE A 170 -5.73 3.91 15.77
CA PHE A 170 -4.80 5.01 15.42
C PHE A 170 -5.37 5.94 14.33
N VAL A 171 -5.80 5.39 13.19
CA VAL A 171 -6.29 6.21 12.07
C VAL A 171 -7.56 6.97 12.45
N GLY A 172 -8.53 6.32 13.12
CA GLY A 172 -9.76 6.99 13.54
C GLY A 172 -9.51 8.11 14.54
N SER A 173 -8.59 7.92 15.49
CA SER A 173 -8.18 8.95 16.45
C SER A 173 -7.49 10.13 15.78
N GLU A 174 -6.64 9.87 14.76
CA GLU A 174 -6.00 10.93 13.96
C GLU A 174 -7.03 11.74 13.17
N VAL A 175 -7.98 11.08 12.51
CA VAL A 175 -9.07 11.75 11.77
C VAL A 175 -9.93 12.59 12.72
N ALA A 176 -10.30 12.04 13.89
CA ALA A 176 -11.07 12.78 14.89
C ALA A 176 -10.32 14.03 15.40
N SER A 177 -9.00 13.91 15.63
CA SER A 177 -8.15 15.03 16.01
C SER A 177 -8.15 16.13 14.95
N VAL A 178 -7.96 15.73 13.68
CA VAL A 178 -8.01 16.69 12.55
C VAL A 178 -9.38 17.38 12.47
N CYS A 179 -10.49 16.65 12.61
CA CYS A 179 -11.82 17.25 12.62
C CYS A 179 -11.96 18.31 13.73
N ARG A 180 -11.44 18.02 14.92
CA ARG A 180 -11.44 19.00 16.03
C ARG A 180 -10.60 20.23 15.73
N GLU A 181 -9.41 20.05 15.15
CA GLU A 181 -8.54 21.17 14.74
C GLU A 181 -9.18 22.03 13.65
N LEU A 182 -9.97 21.42 12.75
CA LEU A 182 -10.75 22.13 11.73
C LEU A 182 -12.01 22.80 12.28
N GLY A 183 -12.29 22.68 13.59
CA GLY A 183 -13.47 23.25 14.23
C GLY A 183 -14.76 22.49 13.94
N LEU A 184 -14.68 21.24 13.45
CA LEU A 184 -15.85 20.44 13.11
C LEU A 184 -16.40 19.68 14.33
N PRO A 185 -17.74 19.60 14.50
CA PRO A 185 -18.35 18.71 15.47
C PRO A 185 -18.06 17.24 15.11
N VAL A 186 -17.40 16.52 15.99
CA VAL A 186 -17.01 15.13 15.76
C VAL A 186 -17.48 14.23 16.89
N THR A 187 -18.03 13.08 16.53
CA THR A 187 -18.38 11.97 17.43
C THR A 187 -17.55 10.76 17.01
N VAL A 188 -17.01 10.03 17.99
CA VAL A 188 -16.28 8.78 17.74
C VAL A 188 -17.08 7.63 18.33
N ALA A 189 -17.39 6.64 17.52
CA ALA A 189 -18.02 5.39 17.94
C ALA A 189 -16.98 4.26 17.94
N GLU A 190 -16.83 3.56 19.07
CA GLU A 190 -15.89 2.47 19.25
C GLU A 190 -16.61 1.28 19.89
N ARG A 191 -16.32 0.08 19.41
CA ARG A 191 -16.88 -1.16 19.94
C ARG A 191 -16.13 -1.62 21.20
N ALA A 192 -14.83 -1.34 21.28
CA ALA A 192 -14.04 -1.65 22.46
C ALA A 192 -14.38 -0.72 23.63
N SER A 193 -13.99 -1.11 24.84
CA SER A 193 -14.27 -0.36 26.08
C SER A 193 -13.55 0.99 26.17
N ALA A 194 -12.49 1.19 25.36
CA ALA A 194 -11.74 2.45 25.31
C ALA A 194 -11.07 2.62 23.93
N PRO A 195 -10.73 3.87 23.54
CA PRO A 195 -9.92 4.14 22.37
C PRO A 195 -8.54 3.48 22.46
N LEU A 196 -7.99 3.12 21.30
CA LEU A 196 -6.64 2.55 21.15
C LEU A 196 -6.42 1.19 21.86
N VAL A 197 -7.45 0.58 22.39
CA VAL A 197 -7.39 -0.79 22.89
C VAL A 197 -7.37 -1.71 21.67
N GLY A 198 -6.26 -2.44 21.50
CA GLY A 198 -6.16 -3.46 20.46
C GLY A 198 -7.24 -4.55 20.65
N PRO A 199 -7.57 -5.33 19.61
CA PRO A 199 -8.48 -6.46 19.78
C PRO A 199 -7.93 -7.34 20.90
N SER A 200 -8.69 -7.51 21.95
CA SER A 200 -8.40 -8.50 22.99
C SER A 200 -8.28 -9.83 22.27
N ALA A 201 -7.16 -10.54 22.46
CA ALA A 201 -7.05 -11.91 22.04
C ALA A 201 -8.22 -12.67 22.73
N ALA A 202 -9.21 -13.07 21.93
CA ALA A 202 -10.28 -13.93 22.36
C ALA A 202 -9.81 -15.37 22.31
#